data_5d2c0da702159ff360bd8dd21d823f54
#
_entry.id   5d2c0da702159ff360bd8dd21d823f54
#
_cell.length_a   1.000
_cell.length_b   1.000
_cell.length_c   1.000
_cell.angle_alpha   90.00
_cell.angle_beta   90.00
_cell.angle_gamma   90.00
#
_symmetry.space_group_name_H-M   'P 1'
#
loop_
_entity.id
_entity.type
_entity.pdbx_description
1 polymer ?
#
loop_
_entity_poly.entity_id
_entity_poly.type
_entity_poly.pdbx_seq_one_letter_code
_entity_poly.pdbx_strand_id
1 'polypeptide(L)'
;VVVISDGMGTGGRAAVDGAMAAGIFSRLYQAGLSLDCSLRIVNSALVVKSGDESLATLDVGVIDLFTGKTEFLKAGAPVSLVKKKDRVIRIDAPSLPAGILTEIGFARERVSLSAGDWVLMVSDGAVANGDEWLEQALGQWKGEDEQELADYIVKQASLRRTDGHDDDVTAIAIRLK
;
A
#
# COMPACT_ATOMS: atom_id res chain seq x y z
N VAL A 1 -8.54 -4.87 -7.65
CA VAL A 1 -7.43 -3.93 -7.45
C VAL A 1 -7.58 -3.23 -6.12
N VAL A 2 -6.50 -3.08 -5.41
CA VAL A 2 -6.41 -2.37 -4.13
C VAL A 2 -5.33 -1.31 -4.26
N VAL A 3 -5.59 -0.12 -3.71
CA VAL A 3 -4.65 1.00 -3.73
C VAL A 3 -4.65 1.66 -2.36
N ILE A 4 -3.46 1.78 -1.76
CA ILE A 4 -3.20 2.72 -0.67
C ILE A 4 -2.30 3.81 -1.21
N SER A 5 -2.63 5.05 -0.92
CA SER A 5 -1.81 6.21 -1.28
C SER A 5 -1.87 7.22 -0.16
N ASP A 6 -0.71 7.69 0.23
CA ASP A 6 -0.57 8.75 1.21
C ASP A 6 0.26 9.89 0.61
N GLY A 7 -0.20 11.11 0.81
CA GLY A 7 0.51 12.30 0.38
C GLY A 7 1.58 12.68 1.39
N MET A 8 2.80 12.89 0.94
CA MET A 8 3.91 13.21 1.84
C MET A 8 3.78 14.62 2.42
N GLY A 9 4.07 14.74 3.71
CA GLY A 9 3.92 15.98 4.47
C GLY A 9 2.69 15.97 5.36
N THR A 10 2.21 17.13 5.74
CA THR A 10 1.07 17.27 6.66
C THR A 10 -0.02 18.19 6.12
N GLY A 11 -1.25 17.98 6.58
CA GLY A 11 -2.38 18.85 6.30
C GLY A 11 -3.07 18.59 4.97
N GLY A 12 -3.95 19.51 4.60
CA GLY A 12 -4.87 19.33 3.47
C GLY A 12 -4.18 19.16 2.10
N ARG A 13 -2.97 19.66 1.92
CA ARG A 13 -2.23 19.49 0.67
C ARG A 13 -1.79 18.05 0.47
N ALA A 14 -1.19 17.45 1.48
CA ALA A 14 -0.79 16.06 1.47
C ALA A 14 -2.00 15.14 1.22
N ALA A 15 -3.10 15.37 1.93
CA ALA A 15 -4.34 14.61 1.72
C ALA A 15 -4.86 14.70 0.28
N VAL A 16 -4.77 15.88 -0.36
CA VAL A 16 -5.15 16.06 -1.77
C VAL A 16 -4.20 15.31 -2.70
N ASP A 17 -2.89 15.29 -2.43
CA ASP A 17 -1.92 14.59 -3.27
C ASP A 17 -2.14 13.07 -3.22
N GLY A 18 -2.33 12.49 -2.05
CA GLY A 18 -2.65 11.08 -1.89
C GLY A 18 -3.98 10.71 -2.58
N ALA A 19 -5.04 11.48 -2.31
CA ALA A 19 -6.35 11.24 -2.93
C ALA A 19 -6.29 11.38 -4.46
N MET A 20 -5.55 12.36 -4.98
CA MET A 20 -5.35 12.56 -6.42
C MET A 20 -4.61 11.38 -7.03
N ALA A 21 -3.52 10.92 -6.41
CA ALA A 21 -2.73 9.80 -6.91
C ALA A 21 -3.58 8.52 -6.97
N ALA A 22 -4.28 8.15 -5.90
CA ALA A 22 -5.17 6.99 -5.88
C ALA A 22 -6.32 7.12 -6.88
N GLY A 23 -6.92 8.31 -6.97
CA GLY A 23 -8.05 8.58 -7.87
C GLY A 23 -7.66 8.50 -9.34
N ILE A 24 -6.56 9.12 -9.76
CA ILE A 24 -6.06 9.06 -11.14
C ILE A 24 -5.70 7.61 -11.49
N PHE A 25 -4.92 6.93 -10.64
CA PHE A 25 -4.55 5.54 -10.88
C PHE A 25 -5.79 4.66 -11.11
N SER A 26 -6.75 4.70 -10.18
CA SER A 26 -7.94 3.87 -10.24
C SER A 26 -8.76 4.10 -11.52
N ARG A 27 -8.93 5.36 -11.93
CA ARG A 27 -9.67 5.70 -13.15
C ARG A 27 -8.98 5.23 -14.42
N LEU A 28 -7.66 5.40 -14.51
CA LEU A 28 -6.87 4.98 -15.66
C LEU A 28 -6.86 3.45 -15.79
N TYR A 29 -6.66 2.75 -14.68
CA TYR A 29 -6.67 1.29 -14.67
C TYR A 29 -8.04 0.73 -15.03
N GLN A 30 -9.14 1.29 -14.49
CA GLN A 30 -10.51 0.92 -14.85
C GLN A 30 -10.83 1.21 -16.32
N ALA A 31 -10.21 2.21 -16.92
CA ALA A 31 -10.31 2.49 -18.35
C ALA A 31 -9.50 1.55 -19.23
N GLY A 32 -8.79 0.57 -18.65
CA GLY A 32 -8.05 -0.46 -19.36
C GLY A 32 -6.59 -0.13 -19.67
N LEU A 33 -6.03 0.93 -19.08
CA LEU A 33 -4.61 1.20 -19.22
C LEU A 33 -3.80 0.18 -18.41
N SER A 34 -2.57 -0.10 -18.87
CA SER A 34 -1.66 -0.96 -18.12
C SER A 34 -1.24 -0.33 -16.79
N LEU A 35 -0.81 -1.16 -15.84
CA LEU A 35 -0.31 -0.70 -14.55
C LEU A 35 0.81 0.32 -14.70
N ASP A 36 1.81 0.04 -15.54
CA ASP A 36 2.94 0.94 -15.77
C ASP A 36 2.51 2.28 -16.36
N CYS A 37 1.60 2.27 -17.33
CA CYS A 37 1.09 3.48 -17.95
C CYS A 37 0.33 4.33 -16.92
N SER A 38 -0.55 3.71 -16.13
CA SER A 38 -1.31 4.38 -15.08
C SER A 38 -0.41 5.03 -14.04
N LEU A 39 0.62 4.32 -13.58
CA LEU A 39 1.58 4.85 -12.59
C LEU A 39 2.43 5.99 -13.16
N ARG A 40 2.89 5.88 -14.42
CA ARG A 40 3.64 6.97 -15.08
C ARG A 40 2.82 8.24 -15.22
N ILE A 41 1.53 8.12 -15.55
CA ILE A 41 0.62 9.28 -15.62
C ILE A 41 0.42 9.89 -14.25
N VAL A 42 0.22 9.08 -13.20
CA VAL A 42 0.13 9.57 -11.81
C VAL A 42 1.39 10.34 -11.43
N ASN A 43 2.56 9.74 -11.69
CA ASN A 43 3.84 10.40 -11.41
C ASN A 43 3.96 11.74 -12.14
N SER A 44 3.67 11.76 -13.43
CA SER A 44 3.71 13.00 -14.24
C SER A 44 2.74 14.06 -13.73
N ALA A 45 1.54 13.66 -13.30
CA ALA A 45 0.54 14.57 -12.74
C ALA A 45 1.03 15.23 -11.43
N LEU A 46 1.68 14.45 -10.55
CA LEU A 46 2.28 14.96 -9.33
C LEU A 46 3.44 15.91 -9.63
N VAL A 47 4.37 15.52 -10.52
CA VAL A 47 5.49 16.37 -10.95
C VAL A 47 5.02 17.70 -11.52
N VAL A 48 4.00 17.69 -12.39
CA VAL A 48 3.49 18.93 -13.03
C VAL A 48 2.73 19.79 -12.04
N LYS A 49 1.99 19.18 -11.09
CA LYS A 49 1.29 19.94 -10.06
C LYS A 49 2.24 20.70 -9.16
N SER A 50 3.44 20.18 -8.97
CA SER A 50 4.38 20.75 -8.01
C SER A 50 5.20 21.90 -8.62
N GLY A 51 4.71 23.10 -8.50
CA GLY A 51 5.66 24.21 -8.30
C GLY A 51 6.46 24.02 -6.99
N ASP A 52 6.03 23.14 -6.07
CA ASP A 52 6.61 22.79 -4.78
C ASP A 52 6.14 21.41 -4.34
N GLU A 53 6.99 20.40 -4.48
CA GLU A 53 7.01 19.11 -3.74
C GLU A 53 5.66 18.40 -3.49
N SER A 54 4.87 18.13 -4.51
CA SER A 54 3.73 17.22 -4.41
C SER A 54 4.22 15.79 -4.58
N LEU A 55 4.29 15.06 -3.49
CA LEU A 55 4.75 13.68 -3.45
C LEU A 55 3.67 12.80 -2.84
N ALA A 56 3.55 11.57 -3.33
CA ALA A 56 2.68 10.57 -2.73
C ALA A 56 3.31 9.19 -2.77
N THR A 57 3.07 8.42 -1.72
CA THR A 57 3.30 6.99 -1.74
C THR A 57 2.20 6.32 -2.55
N LEU A 58 2.51 5.21 -3.18
CA LEU A 58 1.54 4.34 -3.84
C LEU A 58 1.88 2.88 -3.55
N ASP A 59 0.95 2.17 -2.95
CA ASP A 59 0.96 0.73 -2.80
C ASP A 59 -0.23 0.15 -3.55
N VAL A 60 0.06 -0.60 -4.60
CA VAL A 60 -0.96 -1.15 -5.50
C VAL A 60 -0.87 -2.67 -5.50
N GLY A 61 -1.96 -3.33 -5.15
CA GLY A 61 -2.15 -4.76 -5.27
C GLY A 61 -3.16 -5.09 -6.36
N VAL A 62 -2.76 -5.89 -7.35
CA VAL A 62 -3.66 -6.41 -8.39
C VAL A 62 -3.73 -7.91 -8.26
N ILE A 63 -4.93 -8.42 -7.98
CA ILE A 63 -5.20 -9.83 -7.75
C ILE A 63 -6.11 -10.34 -8.87
N ASP A 64 -5.64 -11.30 -9.64
CA ASP A 64 -6.48 -12.08 -10.55
C ASP A 64 -7.21 -13.15 -9.73
N LEU A 65 -8.50 -12.94 -9.52
CA LEU A 65 -9.34 -13.81 -8.68
C LEU A 65 -9.55 -15.21 -9.28
N PHE A 66 -9.29 -15.41 -10.58
CA PHE A 66 -9.42 -16.72 -11.23
C PHE A 66 -8.15 -17.56 -11.10
N THR A 67 -7.00 -16.92 -11.19
CA THR A 67 -5.70 -17.61 -11.19
C THR A 67 -4.91 -17.46 -9.91
N GLY A 68 -5.32 -16.54 -9.03
CA GLY A 68 -4.57 -16.13 -7.83
C GLY A 68 -3.27 -15.38 -8.14
N LYS A 69 -2.94 -15.12 -9.40
CA LYS A 69 -1.76 -14.33 -9.75
C LYS A 69 -1.92 -12.92 -9.21
N THR A 70 -0.97 -12.52 -8.40
CA THR A 70 -1.01 -11.22 -7.74
C THR A 70 0.27 -10.46 -8.06
N GLU A 71 0.10 -9.19 -8.38
CA GLU A 71 1.19 -8.27 -8.67
C GLU A 71 1.08 -7.08 -7.72
N PHE A 72 2.18 -6.78 -7.02
CA PHE A 72 2.33 -5.60 -6.19
C PHE A 72 3.25 -4.61 -6.88
N LEU A 73 2.85 -3.33 -6.87
CA LEU A 73 3.68 -2.22 -7.32
C LEU A 73 3.78 -1.19 -6.22
N LYS A 74 5.01 -0.76 -5.94
CA LYS A 74 5.29 0.18 -4.87
C LYS A 74 6.02 1.42 -5.39
N ALA A 75 5.59 2.57 -4.88
CA ALA A 75 6.28 3.84 -5.02
C ALA A 75 6.36 4.50 -3.64
N GLY A 76 7.50 4.37 -2.96
CA GLY A 76 7.73 4.89 -1.62
C GLY A 76 6.83 4.29 -0.53
N ALA A 77 6.11 3.22 -0.83
CA ALA A 77 5.15 2.61 0.08
C ALA A 77 5.83 1.66 1.08
N PRO A 78 5.25 1.49 2.29
CA PRO A 78 5.76 0.56 3.29
C PRO A 78 5.55 -0.90 2.88
N VAL A 79 6.00 -1.83 3.74
CA VAL A 79 5.84 -3.27 3.52
C VAL A 79 4.37 -3.67 3.38
N SER A 80 4.08 -4.55 2.42
CA SER A 80 2.86 -5.35 2.38
C SER A 80 3.19 -6.80 2.70
N LEU A 81 2.26 -7.54 3.27
CA LEU A 81 2.48 -8.90 3.71
C LEU A 81 1.51 -9.87 3.06
N VAL A 82 2.01 -11.06 2.73
CA VAL A 82 1.19 -12.18 2.27
C VAL A 82 1.37 -13.34 3.23
N LYS A 83 0.31 -13.73 3.94
CA LYS A 83 0.32 -14.94 4.77
C LYS A 83 -0.17 -16.12 3.96
N LYS A 84 0.67 -17.11 3.86
CA LYS A 84 0.35 -18.46 3.39
C LYS A 84 0.15 -19.40 4.58
N LYS A 85 -0.24 -20.63 4.30
CA LYS A 85 -0.51 -21.61 5.34
C LYS A 85 0.60 -21.73 6.40
N ASP A 86 1.86 -21.68 5.97
CA ASP A 86 3.04 -22.03 6.76
C ASP A 86 4.06 -20.87 6.91
N ARG A 87 3.82 -19.74 6.23
CA ARG A 87 4.77 -18.61 6.24
C ARG A 87 4.12 -17.28 5.92
N VAL A 88 4.76 -16.22 6.34
CA VAL A 88 4.49 -14.86 5.89
C VAL A 88 5.57 -14.45 4.89
N ILE A 89 5.17 -13.85 3.79
CA ILE A 89 6.04 -13.32 2.74
C ILE A 89 5.96 -11.80 2.84
N ARG A 90 7.12 -11.16 2.90
CA ARG A 90 7.24 -9.70 2.84
C ARG A 90 7.30 -9.26 1.37
N ILE A 91 6.52 -8.26 1.05
CA ILE A 91 6.56 -7.52 -0.21
C ILE A 91 7.14 -6.15 0.13
N ASP A 92 8.46 -6.05 0.05
CA ASP A 92 9.23 -4.92 0.57
C ASP A 92 10.33 -4.54 -0.43
N ALA A 93 9.91 -3.96 -1.53
CA ALA A 93 10.84 -3.54 -2.58
C ALA A 93 11.09 -2.03 -2.47
N PRO A 94 12.35 -1.60 -2.23
CA PRO A 94 12.70 -0.19 -2.11
C PRO A 94 12.34 0.59 -3.38
N SER A 95 11.66 1.71 -3.21
CA SER A 95 11.24 2.57 -4.32
C SER A 95 11.06 4.01 -3.84
N LEU A 96 11.18 4.94 -4.78
CA LEU A 96 10.94 6.35 -4.50
C LEU A 96 9.45 6.68 -4.57
N PRO A 97 8.96 7.65 -3.79
CA PRO A 97 7.59 8.17 -3.92
C PRO A 97 7.32 8.73 -5.31
N ALA A 98 6.07 8.67 -5.74
CA ALA A 98 5.64 9.31 -6.97
C ALA A 98 5.69 10.84 -6.85
N GLY A 99 6.10 11.51 -7.91
CA GLY A 99 6.26 12.96 -7.97
C GLY A 99 7.68 13.46 -7.70
N ILE A 100 8.58 12.62 -7.16
CA ILE A 100 9.94 13.06 -6.80
C ILE A 100 10.86 13.27 -8.03
N LEU A 101 10.69 12.47 -9.07
CA LEU A 101 11.45 12.55 -10.31
C LEU A 101 10.51 12.47 -11.52
N THR A 102 10.90 13.07 -12.63
CA THR A 102 10.14 12.98 -13.89
C THR A 102 10.07 11.55 -14.42
N GLU A 103 11.13 10.79 -14.23
CA GLU A 103 11.18 9.35 -14.55
C GLU A 103 11.54 8.57 -13.29
N ILE A 104 10.63 7.72 -12.83
CA ILE A 104 10.89 6.80 -11.72
C ILE A 104 10.63 5.35 -12.15
N GLY A 105 11.42 4.44 -11.58
CA GLY A 105 11.14 3.01 -11.62
C GLY A 105 10.23 2.64 -10.46
N PHE A 106 9.17 1.90 -10.75
CA PHE A 106 8.31 1.32 -9.72
C PHE A 106 8.82 -0.07 -9.36
N ALA A 107 8.90 -0.33 -8.06
CA ALA A 107 9.25 -1.67 -7.60
C ALA A 107 8.06 -2.61 -7.82
N ARG A 108 8.33 -3.81 -8.34
CA ARG A 108 7.34 -4.79 -8.71
C ARG A 108 7.66 -6.15 -8.13
N GLU A 109 6.69 -6.70 -7.41
CA GLU A 109 6.75 -8.04 -6.83
C GLU A 109 5.56 -8.87 -7.29
N ARG A 110 5.78 -10.17 -7.51
CA ARG A 110 4.76 -11.11 -7.94
C ARG A 110 4.66 -12.28 -7.00
N VAL A 111 3.44 -12.62 -6.64
CA VAL A 111 3.13 -13.79 -5.82
C VAL A 111 1.88 -14.48 -6.35
N SER A 112 1.78 -15.79 -6.20
CA SER A 112 0.53 -16.51 -6.48
C SER A 112 -0.19 -16.76 -5.16
N LEU A 113 -1.43 -16.33 -5.05
CA LEU A 113 -2.30 -16.60 -3.92
C LEU A 113 -3.16 -17.83 -4.17
N SER A 114 -3.56 -18.49 -3.10
CA SER A 114 -4.48 -19.62 -3.08
C SER A 114 -5.62 -19.34 -2.10
N ALA A 115 -6.70 -20.10 -2.18
CA ALA A 115 -7.78 -20.01 -1.20
C ALA A 115 -7.24 -20.18 0.22
N GLY A 116 -7.64 -19.30 1.13
CA GLY A 116 -7.17 -19.24 2.51
C GLY A 116 -5.94 -18.36 2.74
N ASP A 117 -5.25 -17.90 1.70
CA ASP A 117 -4.15 -16.95 1.83
C ASP A 117 -4.67 -15.55 2.17
N TRP A 118 -3.85 -14.78 2.91
CA TRP A 118 -4.16 -13.42 3.32
C TRP A 118 -3.18 -12.42 2.72
N VAL A 119 -3.69 -11.24 2.43
CA VAL A 119 -2.90 -10.05 2.09
C VAL A 119 -3.17 -8.98 3.12
N LEU A 120 -2.12 -8.35 3.63
CA LEU A 120 -2.19 -7.18 4.50
C LEU A 120 -1.38 -6.05 3.85
N MET A 121 -2.03 -4.93 3.62
CA MET A 121 -1.42 -3.69 3.15
C MET A 121 -1.67 -2.60 4.18
N VAL A 122 -0.70 -1.73 4.41
CA VAL A 122 -0.78 -0.68 5.44
C VAL A 122 -0.19 0.64 4.94
N SER A 123 -0.61 1.77 5.53
CA SER A 123 0.07 3.06 5.37
C SER A 123 1.31 3.14 6.28
N ASP A 124 2.17 4.13 6.04
CA ASP A 124 3.40 4.38 6.80
C ASP A 124 3.14 4.68 8.28
N GLY A 125 2.01 5.29 8.62
CA GLY A 125 1.60 5.45 10.01
C GLY A 125 1.51 4.16 10.82
N ALA A 126 1.34 3.00 10.16
CA ALA A 126 1.37 1.70 10.83
C ALA A 126 2.80 1.22 11.15
N VAL A 127 3.82 1.72 10.44
CA VAL A 127 5.21 1.26 10.53
C VAL A 127 6.17 2.31 11.10
N ALA A 128 5.66 3.42 11.60
CA ALA A 128 6.46 4.53 12.13
C ALA A 128 7.48 4.10 13.20
N ASN A 129 7.19 3.06 13.98
CA ASN A 129 8.07 2.48 15.00
C ASN A 129 8.56 1.06 14.64
N GLY A 130 8.81 0.80 13.35
CA GLY A 130 9.23 -0.51 12.83
C GLY A 130 8.05 -1.35 12.35
N ASP A 131 8.33 -2.32 11.53
CA ASP A 131 7.33 -3.14 10.84
C ASP A 131 7.36 -4.64 11.18
N GLU A 132 8.36 -5.09 11.94
CA GLU A 132 8.56 -6.52 12.27
C GLU A 132 7.37 -7.11 13.03
N TRP A 133 6.68 -6.29 13.81
CA TRP A 133 5.50 -6.70 14.54
C TRP A 133 4.32 -7.10 13.64
N LEU A 134 4.22 -6.49 12.45
CA LEU A 134 3.17 -6.81 11.46
C LEU A 134 3.27 -8.25 10.98
N GLU A 135 4.50 -8.71 10.69
CA GLU A 135 4.75 -10.09 10.27
C GLU A 135 4.35 -11.08 11.37
N GLN A 136 4.71 -10.77 12.62
CA GLN A 136 4.35 -11.59 13.76
C GLN A 136 2.82 -11.59 13.98
N ALA A 137 2.18 -10.41 13.92
CA ALA A 137 0.75 -10.25 14.11
C ALA A 137 -0.04 -11.05 13.06
N LEU A 138 0.31 -10.90 11.77
CA LEU A 138 -0.33 -11.63 10.68
C LEU A 138 -0.03 -13.13 10.76
N GLY A 139 1.20 -13.52 11.07
CA GLY A 139 1.61 -14.93 11.20
C GLY A 139 0.81 -15.66 12.28
N GLN A 140 0.59 -15.02 13.41
CA GLN A 140 -0.14 -15.58 14.56
C GLN A 140 -1.67 -15.43 14.44
N TRP A 141 -2.17 -14.67 13.49
CA TRP A 141 -3.61 -14.46 13.31
C TRP A 141 -4.33 -15.77 13.02
N LYS A 142 -5.36 -16.05 13.79
CA LYS A 142 -6.19 -17.26 13.66
C LYS A 142 -7.66 -16.95 13.41
N GLY A 143 -8.04 -15.67 13.40
CA GLY A 143 -9.38 -15.23 13.04
C GLY A 143 -9.69 -15.52 11.57
N GLU A 144 -10.95 -15.44 11.21
CA GLU A 144 -11.44 -15.66 9.85
C GLU A 144 -12.02 -14.41 9.22
N ASP A 145 -12.20 -13.36 10.00
CA ASP A 145 -12.79 -12.09 9.57
C ASP A 145 -11.70 -11.09 9.18
N GLU A 146 -11.82 -10.55 7.98
CA GLU A 146 -10.87 -9.62 7.40
C GLU A 146 -10.90 -8.25 8.10
N GLN A 147 -12.11 -7.81 8.50
CA GLN A 147 -12.27 -6.53 9.20
C GLN A 147 -11.68 -6.60 10.61
N GLU A 148 -11.88 -7.71 11.33
CA GLU A 148 -11.28 -7.90 12.66
C GLU A 148 -9.74 -7.85 12.60
N LEU A 149 -9.13 -8.40 11.53
CA LEU A 149 -7.69 -8.28 11.34
C LEU A 149 -7.28 -6.83 11.10
N ALA A 150 -7.96 -6.11 10.21
CA ALA A 150 -7.65 -4.72 9.92
C ALA A 150 -7.77 -3.84 11.18
N ASP A 151 -8.86 -3.98 11.94
CA ASP A 151 -9.08 -3.26 13.20
C ASP A 151 -8.01 -3.58 14.24
N TYR A 152 -7.63 -4.86 14.34
CA TYR A 152 -6.55 -5.28 15.22
C TYR A 152 -5.22 -4.61 14.85
N ILE A 153 -4.87 -4.56 13.57
CA ILE A 153 -3.64 -3.92 13.09
C ILE A 153 -3.64 -2.42 13.40
N VAL A 154 -4.72 -1.70 13.09
CA VAL A 154 -4.85 -0.27 13.38
C VAL A 154 -4.71 0.00 14.89
N LYS A 155 -5.39 -0.78 15.72
CA LYS A 155 -5.29 -0.67 17.19
C LYS A 155 -3.87 -0.92 17.68
N GLN A 156 -3.21 -1.95 17.17
CA GLN A 156 -1.83 -2.27 17.58
C GLN A 156 -0.82 -1.21 17.11
N ALA A 157 -1.00 -0.64 15.92
CA ALA A 157 -0.19 0.47 15.44
C ALA A 157 -0.32 1.69 16.37
N SER A 158 -1.55 2.06 16.71
CA SER A 158 -1.82 3.19 17.62
C SER A 158 -1.21 3.00 19.01
N LEU A 159 -1.24 1.78 19.56
CA LEU A 159 -0.63 1.46 20.87
C LEU A 159 0.90 1.50 20.86
N ARG A 160 1.53 1.33 19.71
CA ARG A 160 2.99 1.33 19.57
C ARG A 160 3.57 2.72 19.31
N ARG A 161 2.73 3.70 19.04
CA ARG A 161 3.18 5.09 18.87
C ARG A 161 3.68 5.65 20.17
N THR A 162 4.90 6.17 20.15
CA THR A 162 5.59 6.76 21.32
C THR A 162 5.99 8.20 21.10
N ASP A 163 5.85 8.70 19.88
CA ASP A 163 6.40 9.97 19.42
C ASP A 163 5.44 11.16 19.49
N GLY A 164 4.16 10.92 19.86
CA GLY A 164 3.15 11.98 19.98
C GLY A 164 2.72 12.59 18.62
N HIS A 165 3.16 12.04 17.50
CA HIS A 165 2.68 12.45 16.18
C HIS A 165 1.45 11.62 15.82
N ASP A 166 0.34 12.31 15.55
CA ASP A 166 -0.90 11.72 15.01
C ASP A 166 -0.78 11.61 13.49
N ASP A 167 -0.21 10.50 13.03
CA ASP A 167 -0.24 10.16 11.61
C ASP A 167 -1.38 9.19 11.34
N ASP A 168 -2.04 9.31 10.18
CA ASP A 168 -3.17 8.47 9.82
C ASP A 168 -2.71 7.01 9.61
N VAL A 169 -3.45 6.07 10.21
CA VAL A 169 -3.21 4.63 10.05
C VAL A 169 -4.30 4.01 9.21
N THR A 170 -3.89 3.48 8.07
CA THR A 170 -4.77 2.68 7.21
C THR A 170 -4.27 1.25 7.17
N ALA A 171 -5.16 0.28 7.32
CA ALA A 171 -4.89 -1.13 7.10
C ALA A 171 -5.97 -1.76 6.21
N ILE A 172 -5.55 -2.55 5.24
CA ILE A 172 -6.42 -3.32 4.36
C ILE A 172 -6.05 -4.79 4.50
N ALA A 173 -7.00 -5.60 4.94
CA ALA A 173 -6.87 -7.04 5.01
C ALA A 173 -7.75 -7.71 3.96
N ILE A 174 -7.18 -8.66 3.22
CA ILE A 174 -7.88 -9.40 2.16
C ILE A 174 -7.62 -10.88 2.40
N ARG A 175 -8.65 -11.71 2.30
CA ARG A 175 -8.55 -13.17 2.31
C ARG A 175 -9.11 -13.73 1.02
N LEU A 176 -8.34 -14.57 0.33
CA LEU A 176 -8.88 -15.33 -0.79
C LEU A 176 -9.78 -16.46 -0.29
N LYS A 177 -10.97 -16.55 -0.84
CA LYS A 177 -11.96 -17.61 -0.52
C LYS A 177 -12.07 -18.60 -1.66
#